data_385426b15ab61c7db85acc408dbe8178
#
_entry.id   385426b15ab61c7db85acc408dbe8178
#
_cell.length_a   1.000
_cell.length_b   1.000
_cell.length_c   1.000
_cell.angle_alpha   90.00
_cell.angle_beta   90.00
_cell.angle_gamma   90.00
#
_symmetry.space_group_name_H-M   'P 1'
#
loop_
_entity.id
_entity.type
_entity.pdbx_description
1 polymer ?
#
loop_
_entity_poly.entity_id
_entity_poly.type
_entity_poly.pdbx_seq_one_letter_code
_entity_poly.pdbx_strand_id
1 'polypeptide(L)'
;MARKKANYPLIEGLEITTLAAEGKAMGRYNDVVVFVPMTVPGDVVDVQIRSKRRRYMEGFVVNYVKRSPLREEPFCAHFGVCGGCKWQNLPYAEQLRFKTEQVRDQLARIGKVELPEIAPCLPSAETRFYRNKLEFTFAERRWLTYEEIAEKGEIADAPALGFHIPGMFDKVLDIEKCWLQPDPSNAIREETRRFCLEHGYTFHNPREHRGLMRNMVVRTASTGEVMVIVVFHADEREKIAALLDHLAAAFPEITSLFYVINEKFNDSTGDLEPVCYRGKDHIIERMEGLQFKVGPKSFYQTNSAQAYELYKVARDFAALTGKEILYDLYTGTGTIANFCAARCAKVVGVEYVPEAIEDARINSTLNGIGNTVFYAGDMKAVLSDEFIRRNGRPDVIILDPPRAGGDEPVIDVILRAAPERIVYVSCNPATQARDLALMDGAYRVEAVQPVDMFPHTHHVENVVKLVRR
;
A
#
# COMPACT_ATOMS: atom_id res chain seq x y z
N MET A 1 -33.43 -11.40 18.31
CA MET A 1 -33.33 -12.85 18.02
C MET A 1 -31.88 -13.24 17.92
N ALA A 2 -31.36 -14.04 18.85
CA ALA A 2 -29.99 -14.54 18.80
C ALA A 2 -29.87 -15.47 17.58
N ARG A 3 -28.97 -15.15 16.63
CA ARG A 3 -28.62 -16.05 15.53
C ARG A 3 -28.12 -17.37 16.13
N LYS A 4 -28.79 -18.50 15.82
CA LYS A 4 -28.26 -19.84 16.12
C LYS A 4 -26.82 -19.91 15.59
N LYS A 5 -25.85 -20.18 16.48
CA LYS A 5 -24.48 -20.48 16.07
C LYS A 5 -24.53 -21.68 15.12
N ALA A 6 -24.16 -21.50 13.89
CA ALA A 6 -24.04 -22.59 12.93
C ALA A 6 -22.91 -23.50 13.45
N ASN A 7 -23.20 -24.77 13.65
CA ASN A 7 -22.20 -25.76 14.05
C ASN A 7 -21.47 -26.21 12.78
N TYR A 8 -20.29 -25.64 12.52
CA TYR A 8 -19.47 -25.99 11.38
C TYR A 8 -18.55 -27.18 11.73
N PRO A 9 -18.22 -28.06 10.75
CA PRO A 9 -17.41 -29.25 10.99
C PRO A 9 -15.96 -28.89 11.30
N LEU A 10 -15.31 -29.76 12.05
CA LEU A 10 -13.86 -29.90 12.09
C LEU A 10 -13.45 -30.75 10.87
N ILE A 11 -12.46 -30.29 10.11
CA ILE A 11 -11.83 -31.02 9.02
C ILE A 11 -10.46 -31.44 9.52
N GLU A 12 -10.24 -32.76 9.63
CA GLU A 12 -8.97 -33.33 10.05
C GLU A 12 -8.07 -33.62 8.85
N GLY A 13 -6.76 -33.38 9.01
CA GLY A 13 -5.75 -33.74 8.02
C GLY A 13 -5.85 -32.99 6.69
N LEU A 14 -6.35 -31.76 6.66
CA LEU A 14 -6.41 -30.95 5.43
C LEU A 14 -4.99 -30.62 4.96
N GLU A 15 -4.66 -31.04 3.75
CA GLU A 15 -3.41 -30.67 3.08
C GLU A 15 -3.56 -29.27 2.45
N ILE A 16 -2.62 -28.39 2.76
CA ILE A 16 -2.50 -27.05 2.16
C ILE A 16 -1.67 -27.14 0.89
N THR A 17 -2.25 -26.80 -0.25
CA THR A 17 -1.64 -27.04 -1.56
C THR A 17 -1.05 -25.82 -2.20
N THR A 18 -1.62 -24.63 -1.96
CA THR A 18 -1.16 -23.38 -2.59
C THR A 18 -1.57 -22.14 -1.80
N LEU A 19 -1.08 -20.99 -2.22
CA LEU A 19 -1.54 -19.68 -1.76
C LEU A 19 -2.60 -19.11 -2.73
N ALA A 20 -3.53 -18.39 -2.18
CA ALA A 20 -4.58 -17.68 -2.92
C ALA A 20 -4.38 -16.17 -2.79
N ALA A 21 -5.19 -15.42 -3.52
CA ALA A 21 -5.29 -13.98 -3.37
C ALA A 21 -5.53 -13.58 -1.90
N GLU A 22 -5.15 -12.35 -1.54
CA GLU A 22 -5.22 -11.82 -0.17
C GLU A 22 -4.33 -12.53 0.85
N GLY A 23 -3.35 -13.32 0.40
CA GLY A 23 -2.37 -13.98 1.24
C GLY A 23 -2.88 -15.15 2.06
N LYS A 24 -4.07 -15.68 1.74
CA LYS A 24 -4.63 -16.86 2.37
C LYS A 24 -4.05 -18.11 1.71
N ALA A 25 -3.65 -19.09 2.51
CA ALA A 25 -3.34 -20.41 1.99
C ALA A 25 -4.63 -21.24 1.80
N MET A 26 -4.61 -22.20 0.91
CA MET A 26 -5.79 -23.03 0.65
C MET A 26 -5.47 -24.51 0.42
N GLY A 27 -6.41 -25.35 0.83
CA GLY A 27 -6.52 -26.76 0.47
C GLY A 27 -7.88 -27.07 -0.13
N ARG A 28 -8.15 -28.36 -0.39
CA ARG A 28 -9.46 -28.83 -0.87
C ARG A 28 -10.00 -29.92 0.04
N TYR A 29 -11.28 -29.82 0.35
CA TYR A 29 -12.03 -30.83 1.07
C TYR A 29 -13.31 -31.16 0.32
N ASN A 30 -13.47 -32.41 -0.16
CA ASN A 30 -14.60 -32.83 -1.00
C ASN A 30 -14.87 -31.85 -2.16
N ASP A 31 -13.83 -31.52 -2.92
CA ASP A 31 -13.83 -30.57 -4.06
C ASP A 31 -14.16 -29.11 -3.72
N VAL A 32 -14.41 -28.80 -2.46
CA VAL A 32 -14.62 -27.44 -1.99
C VAL A 32 -13.31 -26.82 -1.52
N VAL A 33 -13.03 -25.59 -1.95
CA VAL A 33 -11.85 -24.83 -1.50
C VAL A 33 -12.02 -24.45 -0.04
N VAL A 34 -10.98 -24.66 0.76
CA VAL A 34 -10.90 -24.27 2.16
C VAL A 34 -9.75 -23.28 2.33
N PHE A 35 -10.05 -22.04 2.70
CA PHE A 35 -9.05 -21.02 3.01
C PHE A 35 -8.67 -21.11 4.48
N VAL A 36 -7.36 -21.19 4.74
CA VAL A 36 -6.81 -21.33 6.08
C VAL A 36 -5.67 -20.31 6.25
N PRO A 37 -5.87 -19.23 7.01
CA PRO A 37 -4.81 -18.25 7.24
C PRO A 37 -3.65 -18.85 8.04
N MET A 38 -2.46 -18.24 7.93
CA MET A 38 -1.24 -18.59 8.68
C MET A 38 -0.64 -19.97 8.36
N THR A 39 -1.18 -20.67 7.36
CA THR A 39 -0.60 -21.89 6.82
C THR A 39 0.24 -21.61 5.57
N VAL A 40 1.10 -22.56 5.21
CA VAL A 40 1.92 -22.55 4.00
C VAL A 40 1.73 -23.84 3.21
N PRO A 41 1.97 -23.86 1.89
CA PRO A 41 1.86 -25.09 1.10
C PRO A 41 2.73 -26.22 1.66
N GLY A 42 2.16 -27.42 1.72
CA GLY A 42 2.80 -28.60 2.33
C GLY A 42 2.49 -28.79 3.83
N ASP A 43 1.80 -27.84 4.49
CA ASP A 43 1.23 -28.10 5.81
C ASP A 43 0.09 -29.11 5.70
N VAL A 44 -0.05 -29.98 6.71
CA VAL A 44 -1.22 -30.81 6.95
C VAL A 44 -1.82 -30.40 8.30
N VAL A 45 -3.06 -29.95 8.31
CA VAL A 45 -3.65 -29.31 9.49
C VAL A 45 -5.07 -29.77 9.76
N ASP A 46 -5.44 -29.75 11.05
CA ASP A 46 -6.85 -29.87 11.45
C ASP A 46 -7.45 -28.47 11.51
N VAL A 47 -8.58 -28.28 10.83
CA VAL A 47 -9.19 -26.96 10.59
C VAL A 47 -10.59 -26.90 11.14
N GLN A 48 -10.84 -26.00 12.08
CA GLN A 48 -12.19 -25.65 12.50
C GLN A 48 -12.80 -24.67 11.49
N ILE A 49 -13.85 -25.07 10.82
CA ILE A 49 -14.57 -24.19 9.88
C ILE A 49 -15.35 -23.14 10.69
N ARG A 50 -15.28 -21.88 10.25
CA ARG A 50 -16.01 -20.74 10.81
C ARG A 50 -17.02 -20.13 9.85
N SER A 51 -16.84 -20.35 8.54
CA SER A 51 -17.71 -19.82 7.48
C SER A 51 -17.80 -20.81 6.33
N LYS A 52 -19.00 -21.01 5.81
CA LYS A 52 -19.27 -21.84 4.63
C LYS A 52 -20.10 -21.07 3.61
N ARG A 53 -19.60 -20.98 2.40
CA ARG A 53 -20.26 -20.42 1.23
C ARG A 53 -20.51 -21.52 0.19
N ARG A 54 -21.22 -21.20 -0.87
CA ARG A 54 -21.53 -22.17 -1.92
C ARG A 54 -20.29 -22.79 -2.57
N ARG A 55 -19.21 -22.01 -2.74
CA ARG A 55 -18.01 -22.41 -3.50
C ARG A 55 -16.75 -22.54 -2.64
N TYR A 56 -16.78 -22.13 -1.40
CA TYR A 56 -15.62 -22.18 -0.50
C TYR A 56 -16.01 -22.21 0.97
N MET A 57 -15.07 -22.60 1.79
CA MET A 57 -15.12 -22.54 3.26
C MET A 57 -13.94 -21.72 3.78
N GLU A 58 -14.08 -21.15 4.96
CA GLU A 58 -13.00 -20.51 5.69
C GLU A 58 -12.92 -21.11 7.09
N GLY A 59 -11.71 -21.37 7.53
CA GLY A 59 -11.45 -21.94 8.85
C GLY A 59 -10.13 -21.43 9.43
N PHE A 60 -9.82 -21.90 10.61
CA PHE A 60 -8.54 -21.66 11.30
C PHE A 60 -7.97 -22.98 11.80
N VAL A 61 -6.65 -23.01 11.92
CA VAL A 61 -5.91 -24.19 12.40
C VAL A 61 -6.19 -24.40 13.88
N VAL A 62 -6.55 -25.64 14.23
CA VAL A 62 -6.63 -26.09 15.64
C VAL A 62 -5.45 -27.01 15.99
N ASN A 63 -4.86 -27.68 14.98
CA ASN A 63 -3.72 -28.53 15.18
C ASN A 63 -2.87 -28.63 13.90
N TYR A 64 -1.55 -28.70 14.03
CA TYR A 64 -0.63 -29.02 12.93
C TYR A 64 -0.27 -30.51 13.01
N VAL A 65 -0.84 -31.32 12.10
CA VAL A 65 -0.50 -32.74 11.96
C VAL A 65 0.91 -32.89 11.38
N LYS A 66 1.23 -32.04 10.38
CA LYS A 66 2.57 -31.99 9.77
C LYS A 66 2.86 -30.55 9.36
N ARG A 67 4.03 -30.06 9.75
CA ARG A 67 4.52 -28.75 9.28
C ARG A 67 5.27 -28.91 7.96
N SER A 68 5.04 -27.99 7.05
CA SER A 68 5.75 -27.94 5.77
C SER A 68 7.25 -27.68 5.97
N PRO A 69 8.14 -28.33 5.20
CA PRO A 69 9.56 -27.99 5.18
C PRO A 69 9.86 -26.60 4.57
N LEU A 70 8.89 -26.00 3.90
CA LEU A 70 8.99 -24.62 3.38
C LEU A 70 8.84 -23.55 4.46
N ARG A 71 8.47 -23.91 5.69
CA ARG A 71 8.30 -22.91 6.75
C ARG A 71 9.62 -22.29 7.18
N GLU A 72 9.59 -20.96 7.32
CA GLU A 72 10.63 -20.21 8.02
C GLU A 72 10.08 -19.64 9.32
N GLU A 73 10.98 -19.41 10.28
CA GLU A 73 10.62 -18.75 11.54
C GLU A 73 10.45 -17.25 11.29
N PRO A 74 9.27 -16.67 11.61
CA PRO A 74 9.05 -15.25 11.47
C PRO A 74 10.00 -14.43 12.34
N PHE A 75 10.61 -13.39 11.76
CA PHE A 75 11.53 -12.52 12.50
C PHE A 75 10.82 -11.49 13.39
N CYS A 76 9.52 -11.29 13.21
CA CYS A 76 8.72 -10.32 13.96
C CYS A 76 7.88 -11.01 15.02
N ALA A 77 8.05 -10.64 16.30
CA ALA A 77 7.27 -11.17 17.42
C ALA A 77 5.74 -10.96 17.26
N HIS A 78 5.34 -9.96 16.47
CA HIS A 78 3.92 -9.63 16.24
C HIS A 78 3.34 -10.30 14.98
N PHE A 79 4.10 -11.18 14.32
CA PHE A 79 3.59 -11.88 13.13
C PHE A 79 2.39 -12.77 13.49
N GLY A 80 1.37 -12.70 12.64
CA GLY A 80 0.11 -13.44 12.87
C GLY A 80 -0.94 -12.67 13.67
N VAL A 81 -0.55 -11.62 14.41
CA VAL A 81 -1.47 -10.79 15.19
C VAL A 81 -1.64 -9.40 14.54
N CYS A 82 -0.55 -8.70 14.28
CA CYS A 82 -0.54 -7.35 13.70
C CYS A 82 -1.25 -7.24 12.34
N GLY A 83 -1.19 -8.27 11.51
CA GLY A 83 -1.85 -8.28 10.19
C GLY A 83 -1.17 -7.47 9.09
N GLY A 84 -0.11 -6.74 9.35
CA GLY A 84 0.67 -6.01 8.35
C GLY A 84 1.43 -6.94 7.40
N CYS A 85 2.08 -7.95 7.95
CA CYS A 85 2.75 -9.01 7.19
C CYS A 85 1.90 -10.28 7.16
N LYS A 86 1.95 -11.01 6.02
CA LYS A 86 1.18 -12.25 5.81
C LYS A 86 2.07 -13.47 5.59
N TRP A 87 3.32 -13.29 5.16
CA TRP A 87 4.18 -14.34 4.62
C TRP A 87 5.59 -14.35 5.23
N GLN A 88 5.79 -13.87 6.47
CA GLN A 88 7.10 -14.00 7.13
C GLN A 88 7.48 -15.45 7.45
N ASN A 89 6.51 -16.34 7.43
CA ASN A 89 6.69 -17.78 7.62
C ASN A 89 6.95 -18.55 6.32
N LEU A 90 7.26 -17.83 5.21
CA LEU A 90 7.52 -18.40 3.90
C LEU A 90 8.80 -17.81 3.32
N PRO A 91 9.72 -18.62 2.73
CA PRO A 91 10.94 -18.13 2.07
C PRO A 91 10.64 -17.06 1.05
N TYR A 92 11.50 -16.06 0.95
CA TYR A 92 11.26 -14.93 0.05
C TYR A 92 11.16 -15.35 -1.42
N ALA A 93 11.97 -16.32 -1.86
CA ALA A 93 11.89 -16.88 -3.21
C ALA A 93 10.50 -17.48 -3.51
N GLU A 94 9.88 -18.15 -2.53
CA GLU A 94 8.54 -18.69 -2.67
C GLU A 94 7.47 -17.58 -2.73
N GLN A 95 7.65 -16.50 -1.94
CA GLN A 95 6.76 -15.33 -2.04
C GLN A 95 6.75 -14.76 -3.45
N LEU A 96 7.92 -14.61 -4.09
CA LEU A 96 8.05 -14.13 -5.47
C LEU A 96 7.40 -15.09 -6.47
N ARG A 97 7.60 -16.40 -6.30
CA ARG A 97 6.96 -17.42 -7.15
C ARG A 97 5.45 -17.31 -7.10
N PHE A 98 4.87 -17.23 -5.89
CA PHE A 98 3.42 -17.10 -5.72
C PHE A 98 2.86 -15.77 -6.26
N LYS A 99 3.61 -14.68 -6.16
CA LYS A 99 3.23 -13.39 -6.78
C LYS A 99 3.17 -13.49 -8.30
N THR A 100 4.14 -14.17 -8.90
CA THR A 100 4.15 -14.46 -10.36
C THR A 100 2.95 -15.31 -10.75
N GLU A 101 2.68 -16.39 -10.00
CA GLU A 101 1.54 -17.29 -10.25
C GLU A 101 0.20 -16.56 -10.09
N GLN A 102 0.07 -15.70 -9.07
CA GLN A 102 -1.13 -14.89 -8.85
C GLN A 102 -1.42 -13.98 -10.06
N VAL A 103 -0.40 -13.28 -10.57
CA VAL A 103 -0.55 -12.45 -11.76
C VAL A 103 -0.98 -13.29 -12.97
N ARG A 104 -0.27 -14.40 -13.24
CA ARG A 104 -0.59 -15.32 -14.35
C ARG A 104 -2.04 -15.81 -14.28
N ASP A 105 -2.45 -16.29 -13.11
CA ASP A 105 -3.78 -16.84 -12.90
C ASP A 105 -4.88 -15.78 -13.10
N GLN A 106 -4.67 -14.58 -12.61
CA GLN A 106 -5.67 -13.51 -12.74
C GLN A 106 -5.76 -13.00 -14.17
N LEU A 107 -4.64 -12.75 -14.83
CA LEU A 107 -4.64 -12.31 -16.23
C LEU A 107 -5.25 -13.38 -17.16
N ALA A 108 -4.91 -14.66 -16.98
CA ALA A 108 -5.44 -15.73 -17.80
C ALA A 108 -6.93 -16.02 -17.57
N ARG A 109 -7.36 -16.07 -16.29
CA ARG A 109 -8.73 -16.50 -15.96
C ARG A 109 -9.76 -15.39 -16.04
N ILE A 110 -9.38 -14.15 -15.72
CA ILE A 110 -10.27 -12.98 -15.73
C ILE A 110 -10.16 -12.26 -17.08
N GLY A 111 -8.94 -11.91 -17.49
CA GLY A 111 -8.67 -11.18 -18.73
C GLY A 111 -8.99 -11.99 -19.97
N LYS A 112 -8.66 -13.29 -19.95
CA LYS A 112 -8.84 -14.21 -21.09
C LYS A 112 -8.20 -13.72 -22.39
N VAL A 113 -7.19 -12.87 -22.25
CA VAL A 113 -6.40 -12.32 -23.36
C VAL A 113 -5.21 -13.23 -23.64
N GLU A 114 -4.68 -13.18 -24.86
CA GLU A 114 -3.44 -13.86 -25.19
C GLU A 114 -2.28 -13.22 -24.40
N LEU A 115 -1.52 -14.06 -23.69
CA LEU A 115 -0.43 -13.61 -22.82
C LEU A 115 0.91 -14.12 -23.35
N PRO A 116 1.96 -13.28 -23.36
CA PRO A 116 3.33 -13.75 -23.54
C PRO A 116 3.78 -14.55 -22.31
N GLU A 117 5.01 -15.06 -22.34
CA GLU A 117 5.66 -15.56 -21.15
C GLU A 117 5.74 -14.44 -20.09
N ILE A 118 5.23 -14.72 -18.89
CA ILE A 118 5.26 -13.75 -17.80
C ILE A 118 6.61 -13.84 -17.09
N ALA A 119 7.32 -12.73 -17.01
CA ALA A 119 8.59 -12.65 -16.34
C ALA A 119 8.45 -13.03 -14.84
N PRO A 120 9.48 -13.60 -14.21
CA PRO A 120 9.51 -13.77 -12.77
C PRO A 120 9.29 -12.44 -12.03
N CYS A 121 8.62 -12.49 -10.88
CA CYS A 121 8.39 -11.28 -10.08
C CYS A 121 9.73 -10.62 -9.71
N LEU A 122 9.89 -9.35 -10.06
CA LEU A 122 11.08 -8.57 -9.75
C LEU A 122 11.22 -8.41 -8.23
N PRO A 123 12.30 -8.90 -7.62
CA PRO A 123 12.47 -8.86 -6.18
C PRO A 123 12.77 -7.45 -5.67
N SER A 124 12.39 -7.16 -4.42
CA SER A 124 12.91 -6.01 -3.69
C SER A 124 14.32 -6.32 -3.16
N ALA A 125 15.23 -5.38 -3.29
CA ALA A 125 16.58 -5.53 -2.76
C ALA A 125 16.58 -5.69 -1.24
N GLU A 126 15.70 -4.93 -0.57
CA GLU A 126 15.51 -5.01 0.86
C GLU A 126 14.15 -5.62 1.19
N THR A 127 14.13 -6.62 2.07
CA THR A 127 12.90 -7.25 2.55
C THR A 127 12.44 -6.75 3.91
N ARG A 128 13.30 -5.98 4.60
CA ARG A 128 13.06 -5.30 5.87
C ARG A 128 13.44 -3.84 5.73
N PHE A 129 12.85 -2.99 6.56
CA PHE A 129 13.17 -1.55 6.62
C PHE A 129 13.02 -0.81 5.29
N TYR A 130 12.18 -1.32 4.40
CA TYR A 130 11.96 -0.76 3.07
C TYR A 130 10.88 0.33 3.02
N ARG A 131 10.00 0.40 4.04
CA ARG A 131 8.91 1.39 4.06
C ARG A 131 9.41 2.75 4.50
N ASN A 132 8.96 3.77 3.78
CA ASN A 132 9.20 5.16 4.11
C ASN A 132 8.03 5.82 4.87
N LYS A 133 6.94 5.12 5.11
CA LYS A 133 5.76 5.63 5.85
C LYS A 133 5.13 4.53 6.68
N LEU A 134 4.89 4.83 7.96
CA LEU A 134 4.00 4.08 8.85
C LEU A 134 3.04 5.04 9.55
N GLU A 135 1.86 4.53 9.81
CA GLU A 135 0.82 5.21 10.59
C GLU A 135 0.47 4.34 11.79
N PHE A 136 0.63 4.89 12.99
CA PHE A 136 0.36 4.24 14.27
C PHE A 136 -0.89 4.83 14.87
N THR A 137 -1.67 4.00 15.57
CA THR A 137 -2.90 4.40 16.25
C THR A 137 -2.70 4.33 17.75
N PHE A 138 -3.14 5.39 18.44
CA PHE A 138 -3.27 5.41 19.90
C PHE A 138 -4.61 4.79 20.30
N ALA A 139 -4.60 3.93 21.30
CA ALA A 139 -5.80 3.32 21.84
C ALA A 139 -5.77 3.32 23.38
N GLU A 140 -6.89 3.65 24.01
CA GLU A 140 -7.04 3.62 25.46
C GLU A 140 -6.78 2.23 26.04
N ARG A 141 -7.09 1.17 25.24
CA ARG A 141 -6.93 -0.23 25.65
C ARG A 141 -6.22 -1.02 24.58
N ARG A 142 -5.11 -1.67 24.95
CA ARG A 142 -4.38 -2.56 24.06
C ARG A 142 -5.13 -3.85 23.76
N TRP A 143 -4.87 -4.42 22.59
CA TRP A 143 -5.24 -5.80 22.29
C TRP A 143 -4.36 -6.76 23.11
N LEU A 144 -5.01 -7.78 23.70
CA LEU A 144 -4.36 -8.86 24.41
C LEU A 144 -4.47 -10.15 23.60
N THR A 145 -3.37 -10.88 23.48
CA THR A 145 -3.38 -12.20 22.84
C THR A 145 -4.03 -13.24 23.76
N TYR A 146 -4.43 -14.38 23.21
CA TYR A 146 -5.00 -15.46 24.02
C TYR A 146 -3.99 -16.01 25.02
N GLU A 147 -2.71 -16.04 24.66
CA GLU A 147 -1.61 -16.46 25.52
C GLU A 147 -1.46 -15.51 26.71
N GLU A 148 -1.44 -14.21 26.47
CA GLU A 148 -1.39 -13.19 27.54
C GLU A 148 -2.58 -13.30 28.50
N ILE A 149 -3.78 -13.53 27.98
CA ILE A 149 -4.99 -13.71 28.81
C ILE A 149 -4.88 -14.97 29.64
N ALA A 150 -4.35 -16.07 29.07
CA ALA A 150 -4.21 -17.34 29.77
C ALA A 150 -3.12 -17.30 30.87
N GLU A 151 -2.02 -16.57 30.64
CA GLU A 151 -0.89 -16.50 31.58
C GLU A 151 -1.09 -15.53 32.74
N LYS A 152 -1.73 -14.40 32.50
CA LYS A 152 -1.75 -13.25 33.44
C LYS A 152 -3.07 -13.05 34.20
N GLY A 153 -4.11 -13.81 33.87
CA GLY A 153 -5.44 -13.61 34.50
C GLY A 153 -6.05 -12.25 34.18
N GLU A 154 -6.44 -11.47 35.19
CA GLU A 154 -6.87 -10.08 35.00
C GLU A 154 -5.66 -9.20 34.66
N ILE A 155 -5.58 -8.77 33.39
CA ILE A 155 -4.58 -7.82 32.95
C ILE A 155 -5.18 -6.41 33.07
N ALA A 156 -4.47 -5.53 33.78
CA ALA A 156 -4.86 -4.13 33.86
C ALA A 156 -4.97 -3.52 32.45
N ASP A 157 -6.05 -2.79 32.19
CA ASP A 157 -6.21 -2.00 30.98
C ASP A 157 -4.98 -1.09 30.81
N ALA A 158 -4.27 -1.26 29.70
CA ALA A 158 -3.10 -0.46 29.38
C ALA A 158 -3.27 0.19 28.01
N PRO A 159 -2.87 1.46 27.85
CA PRO A 159 -2.90 2.12 26.55
C PRO A 159 -1.91 1.50 25.55
N ALA A 160 -2.21 1.65 24.26
CA ALA A 160 -1.39 1.15 23.15
C ALA A 160 -1.04 2.25 22.16
N LEU A 161 0.14 2.12 21.55
CA LEU A 161 0.51 2.83 20.32
C LEU A 161 1.09 1.85 19.32
N GLY A 162 0.27 1.49 18.34
CA GLY A 162 0.66 0.47 17.37
C GLY A 162 -0.31 0.33 16.20
N PHE A 163 -0.69 -0.90 15.86
CA PHE A 163 -1.51 -1.17 14.68
C PHE A 163 -2.84 -1.83 15.03
N HIS A 164 -3.86 -1.51 14.26
CA HIS A 164 -5.16 -2.19 14.38
C HIS A 164 -5.06 -3.70 14.13
N ILE A 165 -5.80 -4.46 14.92
CA ILE A 165 -6.03 -5.87 14.64
C ILE A 165 -6.92 -6.00 13.39
N PRO A 166 -6.59 -6.88 12.44
CA PRO A 166 -7.36 -7.04 11.21
C PRO A 166 -8.85 -7.27 11.45
N GLY A 167 -9.69 -6.43 10.86
CA GLY A 167 -11.15 -6.50 10.97
C GLY A 167 -11.72 -5.93 12.28
N MET A 168 -10.90 -5.32 13.14
CA MET A 168 -11.32 -4.72 14.41
C MET A 168 -10.89 -3.25 14.48
N PHE A 169 -11.82 -2.34 14.28
CA PHE A 169 -11.54 -0.89 14.21
C PHE A 169 -11.15 -0.26 15.56
N ASP A 170 -11.51 -0.90 16.67
CA ASP A 170 -11.31 -0.41 18.05
C ASP A 170 -10.23 -1.19 18.83
N LYS A 171 -9.51 -2.09 18.15
CA LYS A 171 -8.49 -2.93 18.79
C LYS A 171 -7.12 -2.65 18.19
N VAL A 172 -6.21 -2.22 19.04
CA VAL A 172 -4.83 -1.88 18.67
C VAL A 172 -3.86 -2.79 19.41
N LEU A 173 -2.98 -3.41 18.67
CA LEU A 173 -1.84 -4.13 19.20
C LEU A 173 -0.76 -3.12 19.61
N ASP A 174 -0.34 -3.15 20.85
CA ASP A 174 0.82 -2.39 21.31
C ASP A 174 2.07 -3.09 20.77
N ILE A 175 2.81 -2.42 19.87
CA ILE A 175 3.95 -3.04 19.19
C ILE A 175 5.26 -2.67 19.86
N GLU A 176 6.18 -3.63 19.95
CA GLU A 176 7.54 -3.40 20.42
C GLU A 176 8.42 -2.84 19.30
N LYS A 177 8.41 -3.49 18.14
CA LYS A 177 9.22 -3.11 16.98
C LYS A 177 8.52 -3.44 15.67
N CYS A 178 8.45 -2.49 14.75
CA CYS A 178 8.11 -2.76 13.35
C CYS A 178 9.39 -2.88 12.52
N TRP A 179 9.51 -3.99 11.78
CA TRP A 179 10.65 -4.29 10.93
C TRP A 179 10.50 -3.75 9.50
N LEU A 180 9.43 -3.01 9.22
CA LEU A 180 9.17 -2.53 7.87
C LEU A 180 9.72 -1.13 7.60
N GLN A 181 9.83 -0.28 8.64
CA GLN A 181 10.39 1.06 8.51
C GLN A 181 11.70 1.15 9.29
N PRO A 182 12.74 1.82 8.75
CA PRO A 182 13.99 2.03 9.45
C PRO A 182 13.82 2.99 10.64
N ASP A 183 14.79 2.96 11.55
CA ASP A 183 14.87 3.99 12.57
C ASP A 183 15.12 5.37 11.91
N PRO A 184 14.66 6.47 12.54
CA PRO A 184 14.21 6.55 13.94
C PRO A 184 12.72 6.24 14.20
N SER A 185 12.00 5.61 13.28
CA SER A 185 10.54 5.41 13.39
C SER A 185 10.11 4.68 14.67
N ASN A 186 10.77 3.57 15.02
CA ASN A 186 10.45 2.84 16.26
C ASN A 186 10.81 3.67 17.50
N ALA A 187 11.95 4.35 17.49
CA ALA A 187 12.37 5.19 18.60
C ALA A 187 11.43 6.39 18.84
N ILE A 188 10.99 7.07 17.76
CA ILE A 188 10.02 8.16 17.84
C ILE A 188 8.69 7.67 18.41
N ARG A 189 8.19 6.51 17.91
CA ARG A 189 6.95 5.91 18.43
C ARG A 189 7.04 5.61 19.91
N GLU A 190 8.10 4.93 20.34
CA GLU A 190 8.28 4.53 21.73
C GLU A 190 8.41 5.74 22.64
N GLU A 191 9.19 6.73 22.25
CA GLU A 191 9.38 7.97 23.02
C GLU A 191 8.08 8.77 23.12
N THR A 192 7.32 8.85 22.01
CA THR A 192 5.99 9.49 22.02
C THR A 192 5.07 8.79 23.01
N ARG A 193 5.02 7.44 22.99
CA ARG A 193 4.22 6.66 23.92
C ARG A 193 4.63 6.90 25.38
N ARG A 194 5.94 6.83 25.64
CA ARG A 194 6.50 7.04 26.99
C ARG A 194 6.15 8.44 27.52
N PHE A 195 6.42 9.49 26.74
CA PHE A 195 6.13 10.86 27.13
C PHE A 195 4.63 11.06 27.44
N CYS A 196 3.75 10.56 26.57
CA CYS A 196 2.30 10.69 26.77
C CYS A 196 1.83 10.01 28.06
N LEU A 197 2.35 8.83 28.39
CA LEU A 197 1.99 8.11 29.62
C LEU A 197 2.51 8.84 30.89
N GLU A 198 3.75 9.30 30.87
CA GLU A 198 4.36 10.01 31.98
C GLU A 198 3.67 11.36 32.29
N HIS A 199 3.10 12.00 31.26
CA HIS A 199 2.45 13.31 31.40
C HIS A 199 0.91 13.22 31.42
N GLY A 200 0.35 12.02 31.52
CA GLY A 200 -1.10 11.82 31.69
C GLY A 200 -1.93 12.18 30.46
N TYR A 201 -1.39 12.01 29.23
CA TYR A 201 -2.16 12.17 28.01
C TYR A 201 -3.12 10.99 27.86
N THR A 202 -4.37 11.28 27.52
CA THR A 202 -5.38 10.25 27.27
C THR A 202 -5.32 9.76 25.85
N PHE A 203 -5.38 8.44 25.65
CA PHE A 203 -5.40 7.83 24.32
C PHE A 203 -6.83 7.63 23.83
N HIS A 204 -7.05 7.73 22.53
CA HIS A 204 -8.38 7.78 21.94
C HIS A 204 -9.16 6.47 22.12
N ASN A 205 -10.44 6.63 22.49
CA ASN A 205 -11.42 5.56 22.50
C ASN A 205 -12.44 5.83 21.38
N PRO A 206 -12.40 5.08 20.25
CA PRO A 206 -13.28 5.35 19.11
C PRO A 206 -14.76 5.02 19.36
N ARG A 207 -15.10 4.28 20.43
CA ARG A 207 -16.50 3.99 20.80
C ARG A 207 -17.12 5.09 21.62
N GLU A 208 -16.32 5.73 22.48
CA GLU A 208 -16.76 6.78 23.40
C GLU A 208 -16.41 8.18 22.90
N HIS A 209 -15.65 8.26 21.79
CA HIS A 209 -15.18 9.51 21.16
C HIS A 209 -14.50 10.45 22.14
N ARG A 210 -13.59 9.90 22.95
CA ARG A 210 -12.83 10.63 23.95
C ARG A 210 -11.35 10.23 23.92
N GLY A 211 -10.51 11.05 24.51
CA GLY A 211 -9.07 10.86 24.56
C GLY A 211 -8.35 11.75 23.55
N LEU A 212 -7.24 12.36 23.97
CA LEU A 212 -6.53 13.40 23.23
C LEU A 212 -5.74 12.84 22.03
N MET A 213 -4.99 11.75 22.24
CA MET A 213 -4.07 11.19 21.22
C MET A 213 -4.80 10.24 20.28
N ARG A 214 -4.75 10.48 18.95
CA ARG A 214 -5.42 9.64 17.96
C ARG A 214 -4.45 8.80 17.12
N ASN A 215 -3.68 9.45 16.27
CA ASN A 215 -2.78 8.78 15.33
C ASN A 215 -1.41 9.48 15.29
N MET A 216 -0.40 8.76 14.86
CA MET A 216 0.90 9.31 14.54
C MET A 216 1.40 8.74 13.22
N VAL A 217 1.83 9.60 12.31
CA VAL A 217 2.46 9.21 11.05
C VAL A 217 3.94 9.56 11.13
N VAL A 218 4.79 8.61 10.80
CA VAL A 218 6.23 8.83 10.61
C VAL A 218 6.57 8.57 9.15
N ARG A 219 7.17 9.56 8.49
CA ARG A 219 7.74 9.42 7.15
C ARG A 219 9.25 9.63 7.21
N THR A 220 9.97 8.79 6.52
CA THR A 220 11.40 8.91 6.29
C THR A 220 11.66 9.10 4.80
N ALA A 221 12.69 9.80 4.43
CA ALA A 221 13.07 10.02 3.04
C ALA A 221 14.46 9.45 2.76
N SER A 222 14.74 9.16 1.49
CA SER A 222 16.07 8.71 1.01
C SER A 222 17.18 9.73 1.27
N THR A 223 16.83 10.99 1.56
CA THR A 223 17.74 12.07 1.96
C THR A 223 18.13 12.05 3.44
N GLY A 224 17.51 11.17 4.25
CA GLY A 224 17.66 11.16 5.71
C GLY A 224 16.70 12.11 6.44
N GLU A 225 15.88 12.88 5.72
CA GLU A 225 14.85 13.74 6.31
C GLU A 225 13.73 12.91 6.93
N VAL A 226 13.20 13.38 8.06
CA VAL A 226 12.10 12.72 8.78
C VAL A 226 10.95 13.71 8.97
N MET A 227 9.74 13.26 8.64
CA MET A 227 8.50 13.99 8.90
C MET A 227 7.68 13.22 9.93
N VAL A 228 7.22 13.93 10.97
CA VAL A 228 6.28 13.38 11.97
C VAL A 228 5.02 14.21 11.96
N ILE A 229 3.87 13.53 11.94
CA ILE A 229 2.55 14.14 12.01
C ILE A 229 1.81 13.51 13.17
N VAL A 230 1.44 14.30 14.19
CA VAL A 230 0.66 13.83 15.34
C VAL A 230 -0.77 14.31 15.21
N VAL A 231 -1.72 13.39 15.32
CA VAL A 231 -3.15 13.69 15.23
C VAL A 231 -3.74 13.71 16.62
N PHE A 232 -4.32 14.85 17.00
CA PHE A 232 -4.99 15.06 18.28
C PHE A 232 -6.51 15.12 18.07
N HIS A 233 -7.26 14.73 19.09
CA HIS A 233 -8.72 14.82 19.07
C HIS A 233 -9.23 16.25 19.33
N ALA A 234 -8.51 17.03 20.13
CA ALA A 234 -8.91 18.37 20.54
C ALA A 234 -7.71 19.34 20.54
N ASP A 235 -7.98 20.64 20.44
CA ASP A 235 -6.96 21.70 20.47
C ASP A 235 -6.52 22.03 21.91
N GLU A 236 -5.78 21.12 22.56
CA GLU A 236 -5.15 21.34 23.85
C GLU A 236 -3.73 21.91 23.66
N ARG A 237 -3.62 23.18 23.31
CA ARG A 237 -2.37 23.83 22.83
C ARG A 237 -1.17 23.61 23.72
N GLU A 238 -1.31 23.68 25.03
CA GLU A 238 -0.20 23.48 25.97
C GLU A 238 0.36 22.06 25.91
N LYS A 239 -0.51 21.06 25.88
CA LYS A 239 -0.11 19.66 25.71
C LYS A 239 0.47 19.39 24.34
N ILE A 240 -0.15 19.92 23.28
CA ILE A 240 0.35 19.79 21.91
C ILE A 240 1.78 20.33 21.83
N ALA A 241 2.02 21.56 22.32
CA ALA A 241 3.32 22.17 22.31
C ALA A 241 4.34 21.37 23.13
N ALA A 242 3.98 20.94 24.34
CA ALA A 242 4.88 20.19 25.22
C ALA A 242 5.35 18.88 24.58
N LEU A 243 4.46 18.12 23.94
CA LEU A 243 4.84 16.89 23.23
C LEU A 243 5.71 17.18 22.00
N LEU A 244 5.32 18.16 21.19
CA LEU A 244 6.03 18.44 19.94
C LEU A 244 7.42 19.06 20.20
N ASP A 245 7.57 19.91 21.20
CA ASP A 245 8.88 20.45 21.63
C ASP A 245 9.78 19.34 22.17
N HIS A 246 9.19 18.41 22.95
CA HIS A 246 9.92 17.24 23.44
C HIS A 246 10.44 16.37 22.29
N LEU A 247 9.59 16.03 21.31
CA LEU A 247 10.00 15.25 20.14
C LEU A 247 11.07 15.95 19.31
N ALA A 248 10.92 17.27 19.10
CA ALA A 248 11.88 18.05 18.36
C ALA A 248 13.26 18.15 19.06
N ALA A 249 13.28 18.10 20.40
CA ALA A 249 14.52 18.09 21.20
C ALA A 249 15.16 16.69 21.24
N ALA A 250 14.34 15.64 21.37
CA ALA A 250 14.82 14.26 21.46
C ALA A 250 15.31 13.69 20.11
N PHE A 251 14.74 14.15 18.98
CA PHE A 251 15.04 13.66 17.63
C PHE A 251 15.38 14.81 16.68
N PRO A 252 16.63 15.28 16.66
CA PRO A 252 17.07 16.36 15.77
C PRO A 252 16.96 16.01 14.27
N GLU A 253 16.82 14.73 13.93
CA GLU A 253 16.53 14.22 12.57
C GLU A 253 15.13 14.60 12.07
N ILE A 254 14.19 14.96 12.94
CA ILE A 254 12.87 15.44 12.54
C ILE A 254 13.02 16.80 11.87
N THR A 255 13.00 16.80 10.54
CA THR A 255 13.11 18.01 9.73
C THR A 255 11.77 18.69 9.47
N SER A 256 10.67 17.96 9.68
CA SER A 256 9.30 18.40 9.40
C SER A 256 8.38 17.86 10.50
N LEU A 257 7.86 18.73 11.35
CA LEU A 257 7.00 18.33 12.47
C LEU A 257 5.64 19.01 12.35
N PHE A 258 4.60 18.18 12.28
CA PHE A 258 3.22 18.61 12.07
C PHE A 258 2.29 18.12 13.17
N TYR A 259 1.16 18.80 13.31
CA TYR A 259 0.01 18.27 14.00
C TYR A 259 -1.28 18.50 13.22
N VAL A 260 -2.29 17.70 13.53
CA VAL A 260 -3.66 17.80 12.98
C VAL A 260 -4.64 17.68 14.13
N ILE A 261 -5.67 18.52 14.14
CA ILE A 261 -6.81 18.36 15.02
C ILE A 261 -7.93 17.63 14.27
N ASN A 262 -8.31 16.46 14.77
CA ASN A 262 -9.38 15.65 14.20
C ASN A 262 -10.47 15.36 15.24
N GLU A 263 -11.46 16.22 15.31
CA GLU A 263 -12.63 16.08 16.18
C GLU A 263 -13.73 15.16 15.59
N LYS A 264 -13.51 14.64 14.37
CA LYS A 264 -14.48 13.77 13.68
C LYS A 264 -14.59 12.39 14.32
N PHE A 265 -15.67 11.69 14.01
CA PHE A 265 -15.89 10.31 14.46
C PHE A 265 -15.05 9.28 13.74
N ASN A 266 -14.41 9.63 12.63
CA ASN A 266 -13.53 8.73 11.87
C ASN A 266 -12.08 9.24 11.87
N ASP A 267 -11.14 8.38 11.46
CA ASP A 267 -9.70 8.68 11.44
C ASP A 267 -9.22 9.35 10.14
N SER A 268 -10.12 9.64 9.19
CA SER A 268 -9.74 10.31 7.95
C SER A 268 -9.25 11.74 8.22
N THR A 269 -8.08 12.08 7.70
CA THR A 269 -7.46 13.41 7.82
C THR A 269 -7.34 14.13 6.48
N GLY A 270 -7.81 13.53 5.38
CA GLY A 270 -7.65 14.08 4.03
C GLY A 270 -8.25 15.47 3.82
N ASP A 271 -9.35 15.77 4.48
CA ASP A 271 -10.07 17.05 4.49
C ASP A 271 -9.63 18.04 5.58
N LEU A 272 -8.66 17.64 6.42
CA LEU A 272 -8.11 18.48 7.48
C LEU A 272 -6.77 19.08 7.06
N GLU A 273 -6.46 20.28 7.58
CA GLU A 273 -5.19 20.94 7.28
C GLU A 273 -4.12 20.62 8.34
N PRO A 274 -3.01 19.99 7.96
CA PRO A 274 -1.85 19.81 8.83
C PRO A 274 -1.20 21.16 9.14
N VAL A 275 -0.97 21.42 10.42
CA VAL A 275 -0.25 22.62 10.88
C VAL A 275 1.23 22.27 10.99
N CYS A 276 2.09 22.98 10.25
CA CYS A 276 3.53 22.86 10.41
C CYS A 276 3.95 23.53 11.72
N TYR A 277 4.29 22.73 12.72
CA TYR A 277 4.71 23.21 14.02
C TYR A 277 6.16 23.69 14.02
N ARG A 278 7.03 22.90 13.36
CA ARG A 278 8.47 23.19 13.30
C ARG A 278 9.14 22.61 12.05
N GLY A 279 10.12 23.31 11.52
CA GLY A 279 10.95 22.86 10.42
C GLY A 279 10.36 23.19 9.05
N LYS A 280 10.52 22.27 8.10
CA LYS A 280 10.05 22.43 6.71
C LYS A 280 8.61 21.95 6.57
N ASP A 281 7.88 22.47 5.57
CA ASP A 281 6.55 22.02 5.20
C ASP A 281 6.55 20.71 4.38
N HIS A 282 7.73 20.10 4.17
CA HIS A 282 7.92 18.90 3.35
C HIS A 282 9.22 18.18 3.68
N ILE A 283 9.35 16.98 3.14
CA ILE A 283 10.62 16.24 3.00
C ILE A 283 10.92 16.04 1.52
N ILE A 284 12.18 15.77 1.18
CA ILE A 284 12.62 15.53 -0.20
C ILE A 284 12.98 14.06 -0.39
N GLU A 285 12.34 13.43 -1.36
CA GLU A 285 12.76 12.14 -1.89
C GLU A 285 13.63 12.31 -3.14
N ARG A 286 14.59 11.39 -3.35
CA ARG A 286 15.45 11.39 -4.53
C ARG A 286 15.26 10.12 -5.35
N MET A 287 15.25 10.27 -6.68
CA MET A 287 15.18 9.16 -7.62
C MET A 287 15.93 9.53 -8.90
N GLU A 288 16.99 8.79 -9.24
CA GLU A 288 17.79 8.96 -10.47
C GLU A 288 18.23 10.43 -10.72
N GLY A 289 18.64 11.12 -9.66
CA GLY A 289 19.05 12.55 -9.73
C GLY A 289 17.90 13.55 -9.66
N LEU A 290 16.66 13.10 -9.76
CA LEU A 290 15.47 13.94 -9.54
C LEU A 290 15.15 14.07 -8.05
N GLN A 291 14.54 15.20 -7.69
CA GLN A 291 14.06 15.51 -6.36
C GLN A 291 12.54 15.63 -6.39
N PHE A 292 11.88 15.07 -5.37
CA PHE A 292 10.44 15.12 -5.24
C PHE A 292 10.07 15.68 -3.87
N LYS A 293 9.34 16.78 -3.87
CA LYS A 293 8.74 17.36 -2.67
C LYS A 293 7.59 16.46 -2.21
N VAL A 294 7.66 15.99 -0.96
CA VAL A 294 6.62 15.16 -0.33
C VAL A 294 6.09 15.89 0.89
N GLY A 295 4.90 16.43 0.79
CA GLY A 295 4.18 17.07 1.88
C GLY A 295 3.45 16.07 2.79
N PRO A 296 2.82 16.54 3.87
CA PRO A 296 2.12 15.69 4.82
C PRO A 296 0.93 14.91 4.19
N LYS A 297 0.25 15.50 3.21
CA LYS A 297 -0.86 14.88 2.48
C LYS A 297 -0.45 14.21 1.17
N SER A 298 0.77 14.49 0.64
CA SER A 298 1.20 13.98 -0.67
C SER A 298 1.28 12.46 -0.67
N PHE A 299 0.73 11.85 -1.72
CA PHE A 299 0.98 10.44 -2.02
C PHE A 299 2.41 10.29 -2.56
N TYR A 300 3.14 9.35 -2.04
CA TYR A 300 4.40 8.85 -2.58
C TYR A 300 4.49 7.36 -2.28
N GLN A 301 5.06 6.57 -3.20
CA GLN A 301 5.20 5.12 -3.03
C GLN A 301 5.97 4.79 -1.75
N THR A 302 5.40 3.91 -0.91
CA THR A 302 5.92 3.68 0.44
C THR A 302 7.17 2.79 0.51
N ASN A 303 7.65 2.28 -0.62
CA ASN A 303 8.97 1.67 -0.80
C ASN A 303 9.69 2.45 -1.92
N SER A 304 10.46 3.47 -1.56
CA SER A 304 11.10 4.37 -2.53
C SER A 304 12.07 3.66 -3.45
N ALA A 305 12.88 2.74 -2.92
CA ALA A 305 13.86 1.99 -3.70
C ALA A 305 13.18 1.09 -4.75
N GLN A 306 12.13 0.38 -4.36
CA GLN A 306 11.42 -0.50 -5.26
C GLN A 306 10.49 0.25 -6.22
N ALA A 307 10.01 1.44 -5.83
CA ALA A 307 9.29 2.34 -6.74
C ALA A 307 10.17 2.78 -7.91
N TYR A 308 11.45 3.03 -7.67
CA TYR A 308 12.41 3.30 -8.73
C TYR A 308 12.51 2.14 -9.71
N GLU A 309 12.61 0.90 -9.25
CA GLU A 309 12.65 -0.29 -10.11
C GLU A 309 11.33 -0.46 -10.88
N LEU A 310 10.18 -0.26 -10.24
CA LEU A 310 8.86 -0.28 -10.89
C LEU A 310 8.77 0.75 -12.02
N TYR A 311 9.22 1.97 -11.78
CA TYR A 311 9.17 3.05 -12.77
C TYR A 311 10.20 2.85 -13.89
N LYS A 312 11.33 2.20 -13.62
CA LYS A 312 12.27 1.76 -14.68
C LYS A 312 11.57 0.78 -15.62
N VAL A 313 10.89 -0.22 -15.09
CA VAL A 313 10.11 -1.17 -15.91
C VAL A 313 9.06 -0.43 -16.75
N ALA A 314 8.32 0.50 -16.14
CA ALA A 314 7.31 1.27 -16.86
C ALA A 314 7.92 2.14 -17.97
N ARG A 315 9.05 2.81 -17.70
CA ARG A 315 9.79 3.62 -18.68
C ARG A 315 10.38 2.76 -19.81
N ASP A 316 10.91 1.60 -19.49
CA ASP A 316 11.49 0.68 -20.50
C ASP A 316 10.39 0.09 -21.39
N PHE A 317 9.22 -0.25 -20.81
CA PHE A 317 8.06 -0.69 -21.59
C PHE A 317 7.47 0.42 -22.46
N ALA A 318 7.57 1.68 -22.03
CA ALA A 318 7.18 2.84 -22.83
C ALA A 318 8.08 3.05 -24.04
N ALA A 319 9.31 2.53 -24.04
CA ALA A 319 10.28 2.56 -25.15
C ALA A 319 10.42 3.97 -25.76
N LEU A 320 10.66 4.97 -24.91
CA LEU A 320 10.72 6.39 -25.27
C LEU A 320 12.05 6.73 -25.96
N THR A 321 11.97 7.52 -27.06
CA THR A 321 13.12 7.90 -27.90
C THR A 321 13.45 9.40 -27.88
N GLY A 322 12.67 10.20 -27.14
CA GLY A 322 12.79 11.67 -27.10
C GLY A 322 11.83 12.39 -28.03
N LYS A 323 11.03 11.70 -28.82
CA LYS A 323 10.13 12.27 -29.83
C LYS A 323 8.66 12.18 -29.43
N GLU A 324 8.34 11.29 -28.51
CA GLU A 324 6.98 10.93 -28.16
C GLU A 324 6.28 12.02 -27.34
N ILE A 325 4.96 12.12 -27.55
CA ILE A 325 4.02 12.75 -26.62
C ILE A 325 3.54 11.64 -25.70
N LEU A 326 3.94 11.73 -24.42
CA LEU A 326 3.54 10.82 -23.36
C LEU A 326 2.35 11.41 -22.58
N TYR A 327 1.30 10.63 -22.39
CA TYR A 327 0.27 10.92 -21.39
C TYR A 327 0.47 10.05 -20.15
N ASP A 328 0.58 10.69 -18.99
CA ASP A 328 0.65 10.03 -17.66
C ASP A 328 -0.70 10.22 -16.97
N LEU A 329 -1.51 9.18 -16.98
CA LEU A 329 -2.86 9.19 -16.42
C LEU A 329 -2.84 8.66 -14.98
N TYR A 330 -3.55 9.36 -14.09
CA TYR A 330 -3.45 9.21 -12.63
C TYR A 330 -2.04 9.61 -12.13
N THR A 331 -1.55 10.75 -12.63
CA THR A 331 -0.15 11.16 -12.48
C THR A 331 0.28 11.45 -11.02
N GLY A 332 -0.70 11.62 -10.10
CA GLY A 332 -0.44 11.97 -8.70
C GLY A 332 0.41 13.23 -8.58
N THR A 333 1.50 13.15 -7.83
CA THR A 333 2.49 14.24 -7.67
C THR A 333 3.48 14.36 -8.85
N GLY A 334 3.13 13.76 -9.99
CA GLY A 334 3.92 13.84 -11.23
C GLY A 334 5.20 13.00 -11.21
N THR A 335 5.27 11.97 -10.40
CA THR A 335 6.51 11.19 -10.23
C THR A 335 6.90 10.47 -11.53
N ILE A 336 5.98 9.71 -12.16
CA ILE A 336 6.24 9.01 -13.42
C ILE A 336 6.45 10.01 -14.56
N ALA A 337 5.60 11.06 -14.63
CA ALA A 337 5.72 12.12 -15.63
C ALA A 337 7.11 12.74 -15.65
N ASN A 338 7.61 13.20 -14.49
CA ASN A 338 8.92 13.80 -14.35
C ASN A 338 10.06 12.81 -14.61
N PHE A 339 9.89 11.55 -14.16
CA PHE A 339 10.88 10.48 -14.38
C PHE A 339 11.07 10.14 -15.87
N CYS A 340 10.01 10.27 -16.68
CA CYS A 340 10.04 10.02 -18.12
C CYS A 340 10.37 11.26 -18.95
N ALA A 341 10.27 12.47 -18.41
CA ALA A 341 10.31 13.72 -19.16
C ALA A 341 11.55 13.91 -20.02
N ALA A 342 12.74 13.54 -19.52
CA ALA A 342 13.99 13.66 -20.29
C ALA A 342 14.04 12.77 -21.55
N ARG A 343 13.12 11.81 -21.69
CA ARG A 343 13.01 10.89 -22.82
C ARG A 343 11.77 11.12 -23.69
N CYS A 344 11.12 12.26 -23.55
CA CYS A 344 9.90 12.63 -24.28
C CYS A 344 10.04 14.01 -24.92
N ALA A 345 9.34 14.24 -26.01
CA ALA A 345 9.15 15.60 -26.55
C ALA A 345 8.21 16.41 -25.64
N LYS A 346 7.17 15.78 -25.15
CA LYS A 346 6.19 16.40 -24.24
C LYS A 346 5.58 15.33 -23.34
N VAL A 347 5.32 15.70 -22.08
CA VAL A 347 4.55 14.87 -21.12
C VAL A 347 3.30 15.64 -20.69
N VAL A 348 2.16 14.97 -20.72
CA VAL A 348 0.88 15.48 -20.25
C VAL A 348 0.38 14.64 -19.09
N GLY A 349 0.39 15.19 -17.88
CA GLY A 349 -0.12 14.53 -16.67
C GLY A 349 -1.56 14.93 -16.39
N VAL A 350 -2.41 13.97 -16.01
CA VAL A 350 -3.80 14.20 -15.60
C VAL A 350 -4.05 13.51 -14.26
N GLU A 351 -4.64 14.26 -13.31
CA GLU A 351 -4.93 13.79 -11.96
C GLU A 351 -6.23 14.43 -11.46
N TYR A 352 -6.99 13.68 -10.66
CA TYR A 352 -8.24 14.17 -10.09
C TYR A 352 -8.03 15.19 -8.97
N VAL A 353 -6.99 15.01 -8.15
CA VAL A 353 -6.70 15.81 -6.95
C VAL A 353 -5.90 17.07 -7.30
N PRO A 354 -6.47 18.28 -7.14
CA PRO A 354 -5.80 19.53 -7.51
C PRO A 354 -4.49 19.77 -6.77
N GLU A 355 -4.41 19.42 -5.47
CA GLU A 355 -3.22 19.58 -4.64
C GLU A 355 -2.06 18.71 -5.14
N ALA A 356 -2.36 17.52 -5.64
CA ALA A 356 -1.35 16.64 -6.25
C ALA A 356 -0.78 17.24 -7.54
N ILE A 357 -1.62 17.92 -8.33
CA ILE A 357 -1.18 18.65 -9.54
C ILE A 357 -0.29 19.84 -9.19
N GLU A 358 -0.57 20.57 -8.11
CA GLU A 358 0.35 21.62 -7.64
C GLU A 358 1.70 21.04 -7.23
N ASP A 359 1.71 19.93 -6.49
CA ASP A 359 2.95 19.20 -6.17
C ASP A 359 3.68 18.73 -7.45
N ALA A 360 2.96 18.25 -8.46
CA ALA A 360 3.56 17.84 -9.74
C ALA A 360 4.27 19.00 -10.47
N ARG A 361 3.66 20.19 -10.47
CA ARG A 361 4.26 21.41 -11.06
C ARG A 361 5.48 21.87 -10.27
N ILE A 362 5.40 21.84 -8.94
CA ILE A 362 6.54 22.14 -8.05
C ILE A 362 7.70 21.17 -8.34
N ASN A 363 7.40 19.87 -8.45
CA ASN A 363 8.39 18.83 -8.74
C ASN A 363 9.05 19.03 -10.11
N SER A 364 8.30 19.41 -11.14
CA SER A 364 8.88 19.74 -12.44
C SER A 364 9.80 20.97 -12.36
N THR A 365 9.38 22.02 -11.67
CA THR A 365 10.16 23.26 -11.48
C THR A 365 11.45 22.96 -10.68
N LEU A 366 11.35 22.19 -9.61
CA LEU A 366 12.48 21.79 -8.76
C LEU A 366 13.57 21.08 -9.55
N ASN A 367 13.18 20.31 -10.57
CA ASN A 367 14.07 19.53 -11.42
C ASN A 367 14.45 20.23 -12.76
N GLY A 368 14.01 21.48 -12.97
CA GLY A 368 14.28 22.20 -14.21
C GLY A 368 13.61 21.58 -15.45
N ILE A 369 12.50 20.83 -15.27
CA ILE A 369 11.79 20.15 -16.34
C ILE A 369 10.78 21.12 -16.97
N GLY A 370 10.93 21.42 -18.26
CA GLY A 370 10.09 22.39 -18.98
C GLY A 370 9.12 21.79 -19.99
N ASN A 371 9.14 20.48 -20.23
CA ASN A 371 8.33 19.80 -21.24
C ASN A 371 7.14 19.01 -20.63
N THR A 372 6.80 19.25 -19.38
CA THR A 372 5.63 18.68 -18.69
C THR A 372 4.49 19.68 -18.59
N VAL A 373 3.26 19.20 -18.74
CA VAL A 373 2.03 20.01 -18.54
C VAL A 373 1.06 19.16 -17.71
N PHE A 374 0.48 19.76 -16.66
CA PHE A 374 -0.40 19.05 -15.73
C PHE A 374 -1.80 19.65 -15.66
N TYR A 375 -2.81 18.76 -15.61
CA TYR A 375 -4.22 19.12 -15.56
C TYR A 375 -4.92 18.44 -14.40
N ALA A 376 -5.62 19.22 -13.59
CA ALA A 376 -6.48 18.72 -12.52
C ALA A 376 -7.89 18.48 -13.05
N GLY A 377 -8.50 17.36 -12.74
CA GLY A 377 -9.89 17.05 -13.03
C GLY A 377 -10.19 15.57 -13.23
N ASP A 378 -11.49 15.28 -13.33
CA ASP A 378 -11.96 13.92 -13.65
C ASP A 378 -11.47 13.51 -15.05
N MET A 379 -10.79 12.35 -15.12
CA MET A 379 -10.25 11.80 -16.37
C MET A 379 -11.28 11.78 -17.50
N LYS A 380 -12.53 11.40 -17.19
CA LYS A 380 -13.62 11.32 -18.17
C LYS A 380 -14.00 12.68 -18.76
N ALA A 381 -13.91 13.73 -17.95
CA ALA A 381 -14.22 15.08 -18.36
C ALA A 381 -13.04 15.76 -19.05
N VAL A 382 -11.83 15.53 -18.56
CA VAL A 382 -10.61 16.17 -19.08
C VAL A 382 -10.20 15.57 -20.42
N LEU A 383 -10.18 14.25 -20.58
CA LEU A 383 -9.68 13.55 -21.77
C LEU A 383 -10.68 13.61 -22.94
N SER A 384 -11.05 14.80 -23.38
CA SER A 384 -11.91 15.02 -24.56
C SER A 384 -11.10 15.06 -25.85
N ASP A 385 -11.79 14.94 -27.01
CA ASP A 385 -11.15 15.10 -28.32
C ASP A 385 -10.53 16.48 -28.48
N GLU A 386 -11.12 17.52 -27.88
CA GLU A 386 -10.56 18.87 -27.85
C GLU A 386 -9.26 18.92 -27.02
N PHE A 387 -9.24 18.25 -25.88
CA PHE A 387 -8.04 18.12 -25.05
C PHE A 387 -6.89 17.45 -25.82
N ILE A 388 -7.19 16.37 -26.54
CA ILE A 388 -6.20 15.64 -27.37
C ILE A 388 -5.71 16.55 -28.51
N ARG A 389 -6.61 17.29 -29.19
CA ARG A 389 -6.18 18.25 -30.25
C ARG A 389 -5.28 19.34 -29.70
N ARG A 390 -5.57 19.89 -28.53
CA ARG A 390 -4.80 20.95 -27.86
C ARG A 390 -3.43 20.48 -27.40
N ASN A 391 -3.35 19.29 -26.83
CA ASN A 391 -2.13 18.76 -26.22
C ASN A 391 -1.26 17.93 -27.17
N GLY A 392 -1.80 17.52 -28.31
CA GLY A 392 -1.26 16.53 -29.22
C GLY A 392 -1.75 15.13 -28.90
N ARG A 393 -1.91 14.29 -29.94
CA ARG A 393 -2.29 12.89 -29.75
C ARG A 393 -1.15 12.16 -29.06
N PRO A 394 -1.44 11.37 -28.01
CA PRO A 394 -0.39 10.61 -27.35
C PRO A 394 0.16 9.50 -28.24
N ASP A 395 1.47 9.35 -28.30
CA ASP A 395 2.16 8.19 -28.88
C ASP A 395 2.20 7.04 -27.85
N VAL A 396 2.34 7.40 -26.58
CA VAL A 396 2.40 6.48 -25.45
C VAL A 396 1.49 6.97 -24.33
N ILE A 397 0.78 6.05 -23.70
CA ILE A 397 0.06 6.31 -22.44
C ILE A 397 0.64 5.42 -21.35
N ILE A 398 1.01 6.01 -20.22
CA ILE A 398 1.24 5.28 -18.96
C ILE A 398 0.03 5.55 -18.07
N LEU A 399 -0.52 4.50 -17.45
CA LEU A 399 -1.60 4.64 -16.48
C LEU A 399 -1.30 3.81 -15.23
N ASP A 400 -1.53 4.43 -14.06
CA ASP A 400 -1.37 3.84 -12.73
C ASP A 400 -2.64 4.12 -11.91
N PRO A 401 -3.77 3.47 -12.24
CA PRO A 401 -5.05 3.76 -11.62
C PRO A 401 -5.14 3.22 -10.18
N PRO A 402 -6.13 3.67 -9.39
CA PRO A 402 -6.40 3.14 -8.07
C PRO A 402 -6.78 1.63 -8.14
N ARG A 403 -6.88 0.98 -6.97
CA ARG A 403 -7.18 -0.46 -6.85
C ARG A 403 -8.43 -0.95 -7.60
N ALA A 404 -9.36 -0.06 -7.90
CA ALA A 404 -10.55 -0.37 -8.69
C ALA A 404 -10.27 -0.61 -10.18
N GLY A 405 -9.06 -0.25 -10.65
CA GLY A 405 -8.68 -0.26 -12.06
C GLY A 405 -9.08 1.01 -12.78
N GLY A 406 -8.93 1.02 -14.10
CA GLY A 406 -9.46 2.08 -14.96
C GLY A 406 -10.98 1.98 -15.08
N ASP A 407 -11.65 3.12 -15.03
CA ASP A 407 -13.08 3.16 -15.34
C ASP A 407 -13.30 2.91 -16.85
N GLU A 408 -14.35 2.17 -17.21
CA GLU A 408 -14.69 1.85 -18.60
C GLU A 408 -14.69 3.09 -19.53
N PRO A 409 -15.30 4.26 -19.13
CA PRO A 409 -15.22 5.49 -19.95
C PRO A 409 -13.78 6.02 -20.16
N VAL A 410 -12.87 5.80 -19.23
CA VAL A 410 -11.44 6.16 -19.39
C VAL A 410 -10.78 5.24 -20.40
N ILE A 411 -11.06 3.94 -20.32
CA ILE A 411 -10.58 2.96 -21.31
C ILE A 411 -11.09 3.31 -22.71
N ASP A 412 -12.36 3.72 -22.87
CA ASP A 412 -12.92 4.14 -24.14
C ASP A 412 -12.18 5.36 -24.75
N VAL A 413 -11.80 6.32 -23.90
CA VAL A 413 -11.01 7.47 -24.36
C VAL A 413 -9.61 7.03 -24.81
N ILE A 414 -8.97 6.16 -24.06
CA ILE A 414 -7.65 5.59 -24.43
C ILE A 414 -7.75 4.90 -25.79
N LEU A 415 -8.78 4.08 -26.01
CA LEU A 415 -9.02 3.41 -27.29
C LEU A 415 -9.25 4.38 -28.45
N ARG A 416 -9.98 5.47 -28.24
CA ARG A 416 -10.16 6.54 -29.26
C ARG A 416 -8.88 7.34 -29.50
N ALA A 417 -8.10 7.63 -28.46
CA ALA A 417 -6.81 8.29 -28.60
C ALA A 417 -5.83 7.40 -29.39
N ALA A 418 -6.00 6.09 -29.31
CA ALA A 418 -5.29 5.07 -30.05
C ALA A 418 -3.76 5.27 -30.06
N PRO A 419 -3.09 5.36 -28.88
CA PRO A 419 -1.64 5.44 -28.83
C PRO A 419 -1.01 4.20 -29.45
N GLU A 420 0.26 4.29 -29.83
CA GLU A 420 0.99 3.12 -30.33
C GLU A 420 1.26 2.09 -29.21
N ARG A 421 1.50 2.60 -27.99
CA ARG A 421 1.81 1.80 -26.80
C ARG A 421 1.03 2.29 -25.58
N ILE A 422 0.65 1.33 -24.74
CA ILE A 422 0.09 1.61 -23.41
C ILE A 422 0.94 0.82 -22.41
N VAL A 423 1.36 1.49 -21.33
CA VAL A 423 1.99 0.86 -20.19
C VAL A 423 1.01 0.94 -19.02
N TYR A 424 0.54 -0.19 -18.57
CA TYR A 424 -0.44 -0.28 -17.49
C TYR A 424 0.23 -0.78 -16.21
N VAL A 425 0.44 0.10 -15.24
CA VAL A 425 0.91 -0.21 -13.88
C VAL A 425 -0.32 -0.46 -13.01
N SER A 426 -0.31 -1.50 -12.18
CA SER A 426 -1.45 -1.81 -11.32
C SER A 426 -1.05 -2.55 -10.04
N CYS A 427 -1.58 -2.11 -8.92
CA CYS A 427 -1.51 -2.82 -7.63
C CYS A 427 -2.55 -3.93 -7.47
N ASN A 428 -3.42 -4.15 -8.49
CA ASN A 428 -4.46 -5.17 -8.47
C ASN A 428 -4.56 -5.87 -9.84
N PRO A 429 -3.84 -6.97 -10.05
CA PRO A 429 -3.87 -7.70 -11.32
C PRO A 429 -5.25 -8.22 -11.74
N ALA A 430 -6.21 -8.36 -10.81
CA ALA A 430 -7.57 -8.80 -11.16
C ALA A 430 -8.37 -7.69 -11.88
N THR A 431 -8.29 -6.44 -11.41
CA THR A 431 -8.92 -5.29 -12.10
C THR A 431 -8.17 -4.94 -13.36
N GLN A 432 -6.84 -5.04 -13.37
CA GLN A 432 -6.04 -4.90 -14.57
C GLN A 432 -6.46 -5.93 -15.65
N ALA A 433 -6.65 -7.18 -15.28
CA ALA A 433 -7.09 -8.24 -16.20
C ALA A 433 -8.46 -7.92 -16.84
N ARG A 434 -9.41 -7.38 -16.07
CA ARG A 434 -10.71 -6.90 -16.59
C ARG A 434 -10.50 -5.80 -17.63
N ASP A 435 -9.67 -4.84 -17.34
CA ASP A 435 -9.42 -3.70 -18.22
C ASP A 435 -8.68 -4.12 -19.50
N LEU A 436 -7.74 -5.08 -19.39
CA LEU A 436 -7.07 -5.68 -20.55
C LEU A 436 -8.07 -6.36 -21.49
N ALA A 437 -9.08 -7.05 -20.96
CA ALA A 437 -10.13 -7.65 -21.78
C ALA A 437 -10.91 -6.61 -22.60
N LEU A 438 -11.12 -5.40 -22.07
CA LEU A 438 -11.77 -4.31 -22.81
C LEU A 438 -10.86 -3.75 -23.94
N MET A 439 -9.56 -3.86 -23.79
CA MET A 439 -8.59 -3.35 -24.76
C MET A 439 -8.16 -4.40 -25.84
N ASP A 440 -8.44 -5.69 -25.64
CA ASP A 440 -7.90 -6.78 -26.44
C ASP A 440 -8.25 -6.69 -27.94
N GLY A 441 -9.40 -6.10 -28.28
CA GLY A 441 -9.78 -5.88 -29.66
C GLY A 441 -8.85 -4.93 -30.45
N ALA A 442 -8.17 -4.02 -29.77
CA ALA A 442 -7.32 -2.98 -30.37
C ALA A 442 -5.84 -3.16 -30.02
N TYR A 443 -5.54 -3.80 -28.89
CA TYR A 443 -4.18 -3.97 -28.37
C TYR A 443 -3.88 -5.42 -28.06
N ARG A 444 -2.61 -5.81 -28.21
CA ARG A 444 -2.10 -7.09 -27.71
C ARG A 444 -1.17 -6.88 -26.54
N VAL A 445 -1.17 -7.80 -25.60
CA VAL A 445 -0.18 -7.83 -24.52
C VAL A 445 1.16 -8.29 -25.09
N GLU A 446 2.19 -7.47 -24.93
CA GLU A 446 3.54 -7.76 -25.44
C GLU A 446 4.49 -8.20 -24.34
N ALA A 447 4.36 -7.64 -23.14
CA ALA A 447 5.17 -8.01 -21.98
C ALA A 447 4.41 -7.82 -20.67
N VAL A 448 4.75 -8.64 -19.68
CA VAL A 448 4.18 -8.60 -18.33
C VAL A 448 5.30 -8.74 -17.31
N GLN A 449 5.43 -7.78 -16.39
CA GLN A 449 6.43 -7.80 -15.34
C GLN A 449 5.77 -7.57 -13.97
N PRO A 450 5.58 -8.62 -13.16
CA PRO A 450 5.23 -8.47 -11.75
C PRO A 450 6.41 -7.87 -10.97
N VAL A 451 6.11 -7.05 -9.97
CA VAL A 451 7.12 -6.38 -9.13
C VAL A 451 6.72 -6.52 -7.66
N ASP A 452 7.64 -6.95 -6.82
CA ASP A 452 7.41 -7.03 -5.39
C ASP A 452 7.72 -5.69 -4.69
N MET A 453 6.71 -4.83 -4.60
CA MET A 453 6.80 -3.56 -3.86
C MET A 453 6.78 -3.76 -2.34
N PHE A 454 6.19 -4.86 -1.86
CA PHE A 454 5.89 -5.07 -0.44
C PHE A 454 6.24 -6.49 0.00
N PRO A 455 7.53 -6.79 0.24
CA PRO A 455 7.97 -8.07 0.81
C PRO A 455 7.19 -8.47 2.05
N HIS A 456 7.00 -9.76 2.26
CA HIS A 456 6.22 -10.37 3.34
C HIS A 456 4.72 -10.07 3.32
N THR A 457 4.21 -9.46 2.25
CA THR A 457 2.78 -9.26 2.01
C THR A 457 2.35 -9.95 0.71
N HIS A 458 1.05 -10.12 0.54
CA HIS A 458 0.47 -10.69 -0.68
C HIS A 458 0.34 -9.68 -1.84
N HIS A 459 0.63 -8.41 -1.58
CA HIS A 459 0.51 -7.38 -2.60
C HIS A 459 1.58 -7.56 -3.67
N VAL A 460 1.17 -7.39 -4.92
CA VAL A 460 2.05 -7.39 -6.10
C VAL A 460 1.65 -6.22 -6.98
N GLU A 461 2.65 -5.46 -7.41
CA GLU A 461 2.48 -4.53 -8.53
C GLU A 461 2.74 -5.28 -9.83
N ASN A 462 2.03 -4.92 -10.88
CA ASN A 462 2.21 -5.55 -12.17
C ASN A 462 2.23 -4.50 -13.28
N VAL A 463 3.25 -4.57 -14.13
CA VAL A 463 3.38 -3.70 -15.28
C VAL A 463 3.09 -4.51 -16.54
N VAL A 464 2.15 -4.03 -17.35
CA VAL A 464 1.80 -4.65 -18.63
C VAL A 464 2.09 -3.68 -19.76
N LYS A 465 2.84 -4.16 -20.76
CA LYS A 465 3.06 -3.46 -22.03
C LYS A 465 2.02 -3.93 -23.06
N LEU A 466 1.28 -2.99 -23.59
CA LEU A 466 0.32 -3.19 -24.66
C LEU A 466 0.81 -2.47 -25.93
N VAL A 467 0.70 -3.14 -27.07
CA VAL A 467 0.97 -2.55 -28.39
C VAL A 467 -0.27 -2.66 -29.26
N ARG A 468 -0.49 -1.62 -30.07
CA ARG A 468 -1.62 -1.57 -30.99
C ARG A 468 -1.51 -2.70 -32.02
N ARG A 469 -2.62 -3.34 -32.31
CA ARG A 469 -2.73 -4.37 -33.36
C ARG A 469 -2.63 -3.81 -34.77
#